data_2d37ee53bd3ebbfb17a68d3508263809
#
_entry.id   2d37ee53bd3ebbfb17a68d3508263809
#
_cell.length_a   1.000
_cell.length_b   1.000
_cell.length_c   1.000
_cell.angle_alpha   90.00
_cell.angle_beta   90.00
_cell.angle_gamma   90.00
#
_symmetry.space_group_name_H-M   'P 1'
#
loop_
_entity.id
_entity.type
_entity.pdbx_description
1 polymer ?
#
loop_
_entity_poly.entity_id
_entity_poly.type
_entity_poly.pdbx_seq_one_letter_code
_entity_poly.pdbx_strand_id
1 'polypeptide(L)'
;MSAGREARDPSAVVLQHRDDAPGGLLIDVLAASDFRSTVVRVDRGETLPDPGAFTLAVTLGCERSDGDRADGLARELDWLRQADRAGTAVLGVGFGAQALAVALGGGVQRAPRARYGWLWLSTSIPGWISSGPWLAWQEDVIRLPSRARLLAHDRVGPQAFLAGGHLGLQFHPEITPKILGDWIAAGRAPSLDSQGVLEVTSREYAAASVAAERLLTTYDHSLTKRQR
;
A
#
# COMPACT_ATOMS: atom_id res chain seq x y z
N MET A 1 -36.30 2.60 -10.57
CA MET A 1 -36.20 1.32 -9.83
C MET A 1 -34.70 1.09 -9.60
N SER A 2 -34.21 1.43 -8.41
CA SER A 2 -32.82 1.19 -8.03
C SER A 2 -32.70 -0.31 -7.70
N ALA A 3 -31.99 -1.06 -8.58
CA ALA A 3 -31.62 -2.43 -8.25
C ALA A 3 -30.69 -2.35 -7.03
N GLY A 4 -31.15 -2.83 -5.90
CA GLY A 4 -30.34 -2.97 -4.70
C GLY A 4 -29.12 -3.83 -5.05
N ARG A 5 -27.93 -3.26 -4.88
CA ARG A 5 -26.67 -3.99 -5.07
C ARG A 5 -26.61 -4.99 -3.92
N GLU A 6 -26.84 -6.28 -4.21
CA GLU A 6 -26.67 -7.34 -3.22
C GLU A 6 -25.28 -7.20 -2.58
N ALA A 7 -25.21 -7.32 -1.26
CA ALA A 7 -23.95 -7.27 -0.53
C ALA A 7 -23.06 -8.40 -1.05
N ARG A 8 -21.97 -8.06 -1.75
CA ARG A 8 -21.00 -9.04 -2.23
C ARG A 8 -20.23 -9.59 -1.03
N ASP A 9 -19.94 -10.88 -1.04
CA ASP A 9 -19.03 -11.48 -0.07
C ASP A 9 -17.67 -10.73 -0.14
N PRO A 10 -17.05 -10.43 1.02
CA PRO A 10 -15.76 -9.75 1.05
C PRO A 10 -14.72 -10.50 0.22
N SER A 11 -14.18 -9.84 -0.80
CA SER A 11 -13.18 -10.42 -1.69
C SER A 11 -12.11 -9.40 -2.02
N ALA A 12 -10.84 -9.81 -1.94
CA ALA A 12 -9.70 -8.98 -2.23
C ALA A 12 -8.82 -9.58 -3.33
N VAL A 13 -8.33 -8.74 -4.23
CA VAL A 13 -7.23 -9.08 -5.12
C VAL A 13 -5.97 -8.36 -4.64
N VAL A 14 -4.86 -9.09 -4.53
CA VAL A 14 -3.57 -8.56 -4.08
C VAL A 14 -2.57 -8.66 -5.22
N LEU A 15 -2.18 -7.51 -5.76
CA LEU A 15 -1.16 -7.42 -6.80
C LEU A 15 0.23 -7.46 -6.14
N GLN A 16 0.95 -8.54 -6.34
CA GLN A 16 2.28 -8.76 -5.81
C GLN A 16 3.31 -8.69 -6.94
N HIS A 17 4.37 -7.89 -6.74
CA HIS A 17 5.36 -7.57 -7.76
C HIS A 17 6.70 -8.30 -7.56
N ARG A 18 6.86 -9.05 -6.45
CA ARG A 18 8.12 -9.74 -6.11
C ARG A 18 7.88 -10.85 -5.11
N ASP A 19 8.76 -11.87 -5.12
CA ASP A 19 8.71 -12.97 -4.16
C ASP A 19 9.03 -12.51 -2.73
N ASP A 20 9.97 -11.59 -2.58
CA ASP A 20 10.43 -11.06 -1.30
C ASP A 20 9.62 -9.86 -0.78
N ALA A 21 8.55 -9.46 -1.49
CA ALA A 21 7.62 -8.41 -1.08
C ALA A 21 6.17 -8.93 -1.03
N PRO A 22 5.87 -9.93 -0.20
CA PRO A 22 4.50 -10.42 -0.01
C PRO A 22 3.69 -9.44 0.85
N GLY A 23 2.37 -9.67 0.93
CA GLY A 23 1.47 -8.80 1.68
C GLY A 23 1.60 -8.84 3.20
N GLY A 24 2.44 -9.72 3.77
CA GLY A 24 2.77 -9.75 5.20
C GLY A 24 1.56 -9.63 6.11
N LEU A 25 1.63 -8.74 7.12
CA LEU A 25 0.53 -8.48 8.07
C LEU A 25 -0.80 -8.13 7.39
N LEU A 26 -0.78 -7.55 6.21
CA LEU A 26 -2.01 -7.21 5.48
C LEU A 26 -2.82 -8.46 5.12
N ILE A 27 -2.15 -9.55 4.73
CA ILE A 27 -2.83 -10.82 4.41
C ILE A 27 -3.50 -11.39 5.64
N ASP A 28 -2.84 -11.33 6.81
CA ASP A 28 -3.39 -11.82 8.07
C ASP A 28 -4.62 -11.00 8.48
N VAL A 29 -4.58 -9.68 8.33
CA VAL A 29 -5.73 -8.80 8.62
C VAL A 29 -6.89 -9.05 7.66
N LEU A 30 -6.62 -9.23 6.35
CA LEU A 30 -7.66 -9.57 5.39
C LEU A 30 -8.34 -10.89 5.73
N ALA A 31 -7.56 -11.92 6.11
CA ALA A 31 -8.09 -13.22 6.53
C ALA A 31 -8.91 -13.10 7.82
N ALA A 32 -8.46 -12.31 8.80
CA ALA A 32 -9.19 -12.06 10.04
C ALA A 32 -10.49 -11.26 9.84
N SER A 33 -10.61 -10.54 8.72
CA SER A 33 -11.81 -9.78 8.30
C SER A 33 -12.67 -10.56 7.29
N ASP A 34 -12.52 -11.87 7.20
CA ASP A 34 -13.28 -12.77 6.31
C ASP A 34 -13.13 -12.47 4.81
N PHE A 35 -12.09 -11.75 4.38
CA PHE A 35 -11.83 -11.57 2.96
C PHE A 35 -11.30 -12.84 2.31
N ARG A 36 -11.92 -13.24 1.21
CA ARG A 36 -11.32 -14.20 0.28
C ARG A 36 -10.29 -13.48 -0.58
N SER A 37 -9.01 -13.74 -0.32
CA SER A 37 -7.91 -13.07 -1.02
C SER A 37 -7.39 -13.90 -2.18
N THR A 38 -7.18 -13.26 -3.34
CA THR A 38 -6.50 -13.83 -4.51
C THR A 38 -5.23 -13.03 -4.75
N VAL A 39 -4.08 -13.69 -4.73
CA VAL A 39 -2.79 -13.06 -5.06
C VAL A 39 -2.54 -13.22 -6.55
N VAL A 40 -2.21 -12.13 -7.22
CA VAL A 40 -1.82 -12.08 -8.65
C VAL A 40 -0.37 -11.64 -8.75
N ARG A 41 0.46 -12.43 -9.39
CA ARG A 41 1.90 -12.21 -9.57
C ARG A 41 2.16 -11.39 -10.83
N VAL A 42 2.17 -10.06 -10.63
CA VAL A 42 2.38 -9.10 -11.73
C VAL A 42 3.76 -9.27 -12.37
N ASP A 43 4.77 -9.53 -11.55
CA ASP A 43 6.15 -9.78 -11.98
C ASP A 43 6.33 -11.06 -12.82
N ARG A 44 5.39 -12.00 -12.71
CA ARG A 44 5.36 -13.24 -13.51
C ARG A 44 4.48 -13.14 -14.75
N GLY A 45 3.92 -11.93 -15.00
CA GLY A 45 3.06 -11.69 -16.16
C GLY A 45 1.66 -12.31 -16.04
N GLU A 46 1.21 -12.67 -14.84
CA GLU A 46 -0.15 -13.16 -14.63
C GLU A 46 -1.18 -12.13 -15.07
N THR A 47 -2.30 -12.62 -15.60
CA THR A 47 -3.38 -11.77 -16.09
C THR A 47 -4.08 -11.06 -14.93
N LEU A 48 -4.20 -9.74 -15.02
CA LEU A 48 -4.96 -8.96 -14.07
C LEU A 48 -6.45 -9.26 -14.26
N PRO A 49 -7.17 -9.68 -13.20
CA PRO A 49 -8.61 -9.98 -13.30
C PRO A 49 -9.43 -8.70 -13.44
N ASP A 50 -10.73 -8.83 -13.76
CA ASP A 50 -11.64 -7.68 -13.70
C ASP A 50 -11.69 -7.09 -12.29
N PRO A 51 -11.26 -5.83 -12.08
CA PRO A 51 -11.27 -5.24 -10.75
C PRO A 51 -12.68 -5.12 -10.17
N GLY A 52 -13.70 -5.00 -11.02
CA GLY A 52 -15.10 -4.93 -10.59
C GLY A 52 -15.62 -6.23 -9.95
N ALA A 53 -14.90 -7.33 -10.05
CA ALA A 53 -15.23 -8.59 -9.38
C ALA A 53 -14.90 -8.60 -7.87
N PHE A 54 -14.13 -7.62 -7.38
CA PHE A 54 -13.64 -7.56 -6.00
C PHE A 54 -14.21 -6.37 -5.24
N THR A 55 -14.27 -6.50 -3.92
CA THR A 55 -14.64 -5.41 -3.02
C THR A 55 -13.43 -4.54 -2.67
N LEU A 56 -12.24 -5.13 -2.67
CA LEU A 56 -10.96 -4.48 -2.38
C LEU A 56 -9.90 -4.94 -3.37
N ALA A 57 -9.12 -4.00 -3.86
CA ALA A 57 -7.86 -4.24 -4.56
C ALA A 57 -6.70 -3.75 -3.69
N VAL A 58 -5.65 -4.53 -3.60
CA VAL A 58 -4.40 -4.14 -2.94
C VAL A 58 -3.30 -4.16 -3.99
N THR A 59 -2.51 -3.09 -4.08
CA THR A 59 -1.29 -3.09 -4.87
C THR A 59 -0.10 -2.84 -3.95
N LEU A 60 0.84 -3.79 -3.94
CA LEU A 60 1.98 -3.83 -3.03
C LEU A 60 3.17 -3.04 -3.57
N GLY A 61 4.21 -2.95 -2.74
CA GLY A 61 5.46 -2.31 -3.09
C GLY A 61 6.30 -3.13 -4.09
N CYS A 62 7.06 -2.41 -4.91
CA CYS A 62 8.20 -2.93 -5.64
C CYS A 62 9.24 -1.81 -5.84
N GLU A 63 10.46 -2.17 -6.24
CA GLU A 63 11.43 -1.18 -6.69
C GLU A 63 11.10 -0.73 -8.12
N ARG A 64 11.24 0.58 -8.36
CA ARG A 64 11.28 1.12 -9.71
C ARG A 64 12.64 0.81 -10.31
N SER A 65 12.84 -0.33 -10.88
CA SER A 65 14.00 -0.56 -11.73
C SER A 65 13.60 -1.37 -12.97
N ASP A 66 14.07 -0.85 -14.10
CA ASP A 66 14.38 -1.47 -15.38
C ASP A 66 13.28 -1.52 -16.44
N GLY A 67 13.72 -1.23 -17.69
CA GLY A 67 12.95 -1.04 -18.90
C GLY A 67 11.94 -2.13 -19.26
N ASP A 68 12.12 -3.35 -18.80
CA ASP A 68 11.18 -4.47 -19.04
C ASP A 68 9.85 -4.37 -18.28
N ARG A 69 9.76 -3.40 -17.33
CA ARG A 69 8.56 -3.16 -16.51
C ARG A 69 7.68 -2.01 -16.99
N ALA A 70 8.09 -1.26 -18.00
CA ALA A 70 7.31 -0.13 -18.50
C ALA A 70 5.91 -0.57 -18.95
N ASP A 71 5.82 -1.67 -19.69
CA ASP A 71 4.54 -2.22 -20.17
C ASP A 71 3.72 -2.82 -19.01
N GLY A 72 4.37 -3.44 -18.04
CA GLY A 72 3.73 -3.96 -16.82
C GLY A 72 3.12 -2.84 -15.99
N LEU A 73 3.86 -1.76 -15.79
CA LEU A 73 3.37 -0.59 -15.08
C LEU A 73 2.21 0.08 -15.83
N ALA A 74 2.31 0.25 -17.15
CA ALA A 74 1.24 0.83 -17.95
C ALA A 74 -0.08 0.03 -17.81
N ARG A 75 0.00 -1.29 -17.88
CA ARG A 75 -1.15 -2.20 -17.68
C ARG A 75 -1.73 -2.08 -16.27
N GLU A 76 -0.89 -2.01 -15.25
CA GLU A 76 -1.35 -1.83 -13.87
C GLU A 76 -2.00 -0.46 -13.65
N LEU A 77 -1.44 0.61 -14.18
CA LEU A 77 -2.05 1.94 -14.12
C LEU A 77 -3.43 1.96 -14.79
N ASP A 78 -3.58 1.32 -15.94
CA ASP A 78 -4.86 1.20 -16.62
C ASP A 78 -5.85 0.35 -15.81
N TRP A 79 -5.39 -0.70 -15.18
CA TRP A 79 -6.19 -1.53 -14.31
C TRP A 79 -6.65 -0.76 -13.06
N LEU A 80 -5.79 0.03 -12.43
CA LEU A 80 -6.15 0.91 -11.31
C LEU A 80 -7.19 1.95 -11.69
N ARG A 81 -7.10 2.51 -12.91
CA ARG A 81 -8.13 3.41 -13.45
C ARG A 81 -9.47 2.68 -13.68
N GLN A 82 -9.43 1.42 -14.07
CA GLN A 82 -10.64 0.58 -14.20
C GLN A 82 -11.23 0.31 -12.82
N ALA A 83 -10.41 0.00 -11.80
CA ALA A 83 -10.86 -0.19 -10.42
C ALA A 83 -11.59 1.06 -9.89
N ASP A 84 -11.03 2.24 -10.13
CA ASP A 84 -11.65 3.53 -9.78
C ASP A 84 -13.03 3.70 -10.46
N ARG A 85 -13.12 3.45 -11.78
CA ARG A 85 -14.39 3.52 -12.52
C ARG A 85 -15.42 2.48 -12.07
N ALA A 86 -14.97 1.29 -11.68
CA ALA A 86 -15.82 0.22 -11.17
C ALA A 86 -16.29 0.46 -9.72
N GLY A 87 -15.71 1.45 -9.02
CA GLY A 87 -15.98 1.72 -7.61
C GLY A 87 -15.36 0.69 -6.67
N THR A 88 -14.38 -0.10 -7.14
CA THR A 88 -13.61 -1.01 -6.31
C THR A 88 -12.61 -0.20 -5.48
N ALA A 89 -12.63 -0.38 -4.16
CA ALA A 89 -11.68 0.30 -3.30
C ALA A 89 -10.25 -0.19 -3.57
N VAL A 90 -9.27 0.71 -3.49
CA VAL A 90 -7.85 0.36 -3.69
C VAL A 90 -7.05 0.76 -2.46
N LEU A 91 -6.27 -0.17 -1.94
CA LEU A 91 -5.18 0.07 -0.98
C LEU A 91 -3.85 -0.03 -1.72
N GLY A 92 -3.16 1.09 -1.87
CA GLY A 92 -1.80 1.12 -2.42
C GLY A 92 -0.77 1.23 -1.30
N VAL A 93 0.28 0.41 -1.34
CA VAL A 93 1.36 0.39 -0.35
C VAL A 93 2.71 0.61 -1.04
N GLY A 94 3.52 1.52 -0.52
CA GLY A 94 4.83 1.85 -1.09
C GLY A 94 4.72 2.29 -2.55
N PHE A 95 5.34 1.53 -3.47
CA PHE A 95 5.18 1.73 -4.91
C PHE A 95 3.71 1.67 -5.35
N GLY A 96 2.90 0.78 -4.78
CA GLY A 96 1.46 0.70 -5.08
C GLY A 96 0.72 2.01 -4.75
N ALA A 97 1.11 2.73 -3.69
CA ALA A 97 0.58 4.06 -3.41
C ALA A 97 1.01 5.09 -4.45
N GLN A 98 2.23 4.98 -4.98
CA GLN A 98 2.73 5.82 -6.06
C GLN A 98 1.96 5.55 -7.36
N ALA A 99 1.79 4.29 -7.73
CA ALA A 99 1.01 3.87 -8.91
C ALA A 99 -0.44 4.35 -8.79
N LEU A 100 -1.07 4.20 -7.63
CA LEU A 100 -2.41 4.70 -7.37
C LEU A 100 -2.49 6.22 -7.53
N ALA A 101 -1.54 6.98 -6.97
CA ALA A 101 -1.51 8.43 -7.14
C ALA A 101 -1.44 8.84 -8.62
N VAL A 102 -0.57 8.18 -9.41
CA VAL A 102 -0.45 8.42 -10.86
C VAL A 102 -1.73 8.05 -11.59
N ALA A 103 -2.33 6.90 -11.31
CA ALA A 103 -3.58 6.46 -11.92
C ALA A 103 -4.71 7.46 -11.70
N LEU A 104 -4.73 8.13 -10.54
CA LEU A 104 -5.74 9.12 -10.13
C LEU A 104 -5.42 10.56 -10.56
N GLY A 105 -4.39 10.78 -11.40
CA GLY A 105 -4.01 12.08 -11.94
C GLY A 105 -3.04 12.90 -11.06
N GLY A 106 -2.45 12.28 -10.08
CA GLY A 106 -1.31 12.81 -9.32
C GLY A 106 0.02 12.53 -10.03
N GLY A 107 1.07 12.31 -9.26
CA GLY A 107 2.38 12.01 -9.82
C GLY A 107 3.38 11.53 -8.79
N VAL A 108 4.59 11.29 -9.27
CA VAL A 108 5.74 10.87 -8.47
C VAL A 108 6.96 11.69 -8.88
N GLN A 109 7.76 12.09 -7.93
CA GLN A 109 9.04 12.77 -8.16
C GLN A 109 10.13 12.18 -7.27
N ARG A 110 11.37 12.22 -7.72
CA ARG A 110 12.50 11.75 -6.95
C ARG A 110 12.63 12.54 -5.65
N ALA A 111 12.79 11.83 -4.53
CA ALA A 111 13.09 12.48 -3.25
C ALA A 111 14.52 13.06 -3.25
N PRO A 112 14.79 14.14 -2.50
CA PRO A 112 16.14 14.66 -2.35
C PRO A 112 17.12 13.64 -1.75
N ARG A 113 16.59 12.71 -0.95
CA ARG A 113 17.33 11.57 -0.35
C ARG A 113 16.41 10.37 -0.24
N ALA A 114 16.96 9.20 -0.49
CA ALA A 114 16.29 7.92 -0.18
C ALA A 114 16.00 7.82 1.32
N ARG A 115 14.92 7.13 1.67
CA ARG A 115 14.51 6.92 3.05
C ARG A 115 14.30 5.44 3.31
N TYR A 116 15.10 4.92 4.19
CA TYR A 116 15.05 3.54 4.62
C TYR A 116 15.10 3.50 6.15
N GLY A 117 14.19 2.73 6.76
CA GLY A 117 14.12 2.57 8.20
C GLY A 117 12.85 3.14 8.83
N TRP A 118 12.82 3.18 10.14
CA TRP A 118 11.65 3.58 10.93
C TRP A 118 11.53 5.10 11.03
N LEU A 119 10.32 5.61 10.85
CA LEU A 119 10.02 7.04 10.91
C LEU A 119 8.72 7.34 11.65
N TRP A 120 8.59 8.61 12.06
CA TRP A 120 7.39 9.16 12.69
C TRP A 120 6.77 10.20 11.77
N LEU A 121 5.44 10.23 11.77
CA LEU A 121 4.62 11.05 10.87
C LEU A 121 3.90 12.14 11.64
N SER A 122 3.65 13.26 10.96
CA SER A 122 2.57 14.17 11.31
C SER A 122 1.27 13.65 10.69
N THR A 123 0.25 13.43 11.52
CA THR A 123 -1.04 12.89 11.07
C THR A 123 -2.18 13.82 11.45
N SER A 124 -3.16 13.97 10.56
CA SER A 124 -4.42 14.69 10.81
C SER A 124 -5.50 13.80 11.43
N ILE A 125 -5.25 12.48 11.52
CA ILE A 125 -6.24 11.47 11.98
C ILE A 125 -5.57 10.44 12.90
N PRO A 126 -5.04 10.84 14.07
CA PRO A 126 -4.25 9.94 14.93
C PRO A 126 -5.04 8.74 15.45
N GLY A 127 -6.38 8.82 15.47
CA GLY A 127 -7.26 7.70 15.81
C GLY A 127 -7.26 6.58 14.76
N TRP A 128 -6.89 6.88 13.52
CA TRP A 128 -6.80 5.94 12.41
C TRP A 128 -5.36 5.61 12.04
N ILE A 129 -4.56 6.64 11.71
CA ILE A 129 -3.14 6.51 11.39
C ILE A 129 -2.35 7.14 12.54
N SER A 130 -1.65 6.33 13.35
CA SER A 130 -0.79 6.82 14.42
C SER A 130 0.41 7.58 13.86
N SER A 131 1.07 8.36 14.70
CA SER A 131 2.32 9.02 14.32
C SER A 131 3.46 8.05 14.02
N GLY A 132 3.35 6.79 14.36
CA GLY A 132 4.37 5.78 14.11
C GLY A 132 4.79 5.04 15.38
N PRO A 133 5.87 4.25 15.32
CA PRO A 133 6.81 4.18 14.18
C PRO A 133 6.25 3.42 12.97
N TRP A 134 6.65 3.84 11.75
CA TRP A 134 6.32 3.19 10.49
C TRP A 134 7.57 2.91 9.68
N LEU A 135 7.65 1.78 9.00
CA LEU A 135 8.79 1.51 8.11
C LEU A 135 8.66 2.31 6.83
N ALA A 136 9.67 3.10 6.50
CA ALA A 136 9.87 3.70 5.19
C ALA A 136 10.87 2.88 4.39
N TRP A 137 10.58 2.72 3.09
CA TRP A 137 11.49 2.08 2.13
C TRP A 137 11.24 2.70 0.76
N GLN A 138 11.80 3.90 0.54
CA GLN A 138 11.41 4.70 -0.63
C GLN A 138 12.48 5.70 -1.06
N GLU A 139 12.50 5.98 -2.34
CA GLU A 139 13.37 6.94 -2.99
C GLU A 139 12.59 8.08 -3.68
N ASP A 140 11.28 7.97 -3.72
CA ASP A 140 10.40 8.90 -4.40
C ASP A 140 9.38 9.53 -3.45
N VAL A 141 8.78 10.65 -3.88
CA VAL A 141 7.73 11.39 -3.18
C VAL A 141 6.49 11.45 -4.05
N ILE A 142 5.34 11.17 -3.46
CA ILE A 142 4.04 11.29 -4.11
C ILE A 142 3.65 12.76 -4.25
N ARG A 143 3.21 13.16 -5.44
CA ARG A 143 2.39 14.35 -5.68
C ARG A 143 0.93 13.95 -5.67
N LEU A 144 0.18 14.48 -4.73
CA LEU A 144 -1.21 14.07 -4.53
C LEU A 144 -2.09 14.37 -5.75
N PRO A 145 -3.02 13.46 -6.08
CA PRO A 145 -4.13 13.79 -6.98
C PRO A 145 -4.95 14.95 -6.44
N SER A 146 -5.53 15.78 -7.30
CA SER A 146 -6.30 16.97 -6.91
C SER A 146 -7.49 16.67 -5.98
N ARG A 147 -8.10 15.48 -6.12
CA ARG A 147 -9.21 15.01 -5.29
C ARG A 147 -8.78 14.30 -4.00
N ALA A 148 -7.47 14.15 -3.78
CA ALA A 148 -6.97 13.45 -2.60
C ALA A 148 -6.89 14.36 -1.37
N ARG A 149 -7.25 13.81 -0.22
CA ARG A 149 -7.03 14.39 1.09
C ARG A 149 -5.75 13.82 1.69
N LEU A 150 -4.83 14.69 2.10
CA LEU A 150 -3.64 14.31 2.85
C LEU A 150 -4.07 13.82 4.24
N LEU A 151 -3.61 12.65 4.64
CA LEU A 151 -3.88 12.06 5.96
C LEU A 151 -2.67 12.12 6.88
N ALA A 152 -1.48 11.83 6.34
CA ALA A 152 -0.24 11.88 7.08
C ALA A 152 0.92 12.28 6.16
N HIS A 153 1.91 12.95 6.73
CA HIS A 153 3.12 13.38 6.03
C HIS A 153 4.34 13.37 6.97
N ASP A 154 5.52 13.43 6.39
CA ASP A 154 6.75 13.76 7.07
C ASP A 154 7.36 15.05 6.51
N ARG A 155 8.64 15.32 6.82
CA ARG A 155 9.34 16.53 6.35
C ARG A 155 9.58 16.54 4.84
N VAL A 156 9.49 15.40 4.16
CA VAL A 156 9.82 15.24 2.74
C VAL A 156 8.57 15.28 1.88
N GLY A 157 7.44 14.75 2.38
CA GLY A 157 6.20 14.77 1.63
C GLY A 157 5.09 13.88 2.17
N PRO A 158 4.03 13.69 1.38
CA PRO A 158 2.90 12.83 1.73
C PRO A 158 3.32 11.40 2.04
N GLN A 159 2.77 10.86 3.12
CA GLN A 159 2.96 9.49 3.56
C GLN A 159 1.66 8.68 3.55
N ALA A 160 0.51 9.34 3.66
CA ALA A 160 -0.78 8.71 3.48
C ALA A 160 -1.78 9.69 2.89
N PHE A 161 -2.63 9.20 1.99
CA PHE A 161 -3.70 9.97 1.38
C PHE A 161 -4.96 9.13 1.16
N LEU A 162 -6.11 9.79 1.16
CA LEU A 162 -7.41 9.21 0.81
C LEU A 162 -7.99 9.94 -0.41
N ALA A 163 -8.37 9.19 -1.43
CA ALA A 163 -9.03 9.72 -2.63
C ALA A 163 -10.29 8.91 -2.94
N GLY A 164 -11.47 9.45 -2.58
CA GLY A 164 -12.69 8.66 -2.63
C GLY A 164 -12.62 7.46 -1.67
N GLY A 165 -12.78 6.24 -2.20
CA GLY A 165 -12.61 4.98 -1.44
C GLY A 165 -11.17 4.46 -1.38
N HIS A 166 -10.23 5.10 -2.08
CA HIS A 166 -8.86 4.60 -2.22
C HIS A 166 -7.95 5.16 -1.13
N LEU A 167 -7.12 4.30 -0.53
CA LEU A 167 -6.12 4.65 0.47
C LEU A 167 -4.72 4.39 -0.10
N GLY A 168 -3.87 5.41 -0.14
CA GLY A 168 -2.46 5.27 -0.48
C GLY A 168 -1.58 5.46 0.75
N LEU A 169 -0.71 4.50 1.02
CA LEU A 169 0.26 4.49 2.12
C LEU A 169 1.67 4.38 1.55
N GLN A 170 2.47 5.43 1.69
CA GLN A 170 3.85 5.42 1.21
C GLN A 170 4.76 4.57 2.14
N PHE A 171 4.45 4.49 3.43
CA PHE A 171 5.09 3.60 4.39
C PHE A 171 4.53 2.17 4.28
N HIS A 172 5.16 1.22 4.96
CA HIS A 172 4.93 -0.22 4.85
C HIS A 172 4.26 -0.81 6.10
N PRO A 173 2.91 -0.78 6.21
CA PRO A 173 2.21 -1.41 7.33
C PRO A 173 2.20 -2.94 7.26
N GLU A 174 2.48 -3.52 6.09
CA GLU A 174 2.52 -4.96 5.84
C GLU A 174 3.80 -5.63 6.34
N ILE A 175 4.81 -4.83 6.69
CA ILE A 175 6.16 -5.33 6.96
C ILE A 175 6.20 -6.27 8.16
N THR A 176 7.00 -7.32 8.05
CA THR A 176 7.38 -8.20 9.14
C THR A 176 8.89 -8.23 9.29
N PRO A 177 9.45 -8.64 10.45
CA PRO A 177 10.91 -8.79 10.60
C PRO A 177 11.53 -9.69 9.54
N LYS A 178 10.81 -10.74 9.11
CA LYS A 178 11.27 -11.63 8.04
C LYS A 178 11.36 -10.89 6.70
N ILE A 179 10.31 -10.20 6.29
CA ILE A 179 10.29 -9.46 5.01
C ILE A 179 11.39 -8.40 5.00
N LEU A 180 11.55 -7.66 6.10
CA LEU A 180 12.61 -6.66 6.20
C LEU A 180 14.01 -7.30 6.14
N GLY A 181 14.21 -8.44 6.80
CA GLY A 181 15.47 -9.20 6.71
C GLY A 181 15.78 -9.66 5.29
N ASP A 182 14.77 -10.14 4.56
CA ASP A 182 14.91 -10.54 3.15
C ASP A 182 15.29 -9.33 2.26
N TRP A 183 14.71 -8.15 2.47
CA TRP A 183 15.06 -6.92 1.73
C TRP A 183 16.49 -6.45 2.00
N ILE A 184 16.92 -6.51 3.26
CA ILE A 184 18.30 -6.18 3.66
C ILE A 184 19.27 -7.17 3.03
N ALA A 185 19.01 -8.47 3.14
CA ALA A 185 19.86 -9.53 2.57
C ALA A 185 19.99 -9.43 1.04
N ALA A 186 18.93 -8.97 0.37
CA ALA A 186 18.94 -8.72 -1.07
C ALA A 186 19.66 -7.42 -1.48
N GLY A 187 20.22 -6.66 -0.53
CA GLY A 187 20.95 -5.42 -0.80
C GLY A 187 20.10 -4.27 -1.38
N ARG A 188 18.81 -4.26 -1.07
CA ARG A 188 17.83 -3.35 -1.65
C ARG A 188 18.00 -1.88 -1.25
N ALA A 189 18.78 -1.60 -0.24
CA ALA A 189 19.07 -0.27 0.26
C ALA A 189 20.55 -0.12 0.55
N PRO A 190 21.41 0.12 -0.47
CA PRO A 190 22.84 0.13 -0.32
C PRO A 190 23.38 1.15 0.69
N SER A 191 22.62 2.23 0.94
CA SER A 191 22.99 3.29 1.89
C SER A 191 22.42 3.07 3.30
N LEU A 192 21.77 1.92 3.54
CA LEU A 192 21.13 1.60 4.81
C LEU A 192 22.17 1.16 5.85
N ASP A 193 22.07 1.73 7.06
CA ASP A 193 22.61 1.10 8.26
C ASP A 193 21.74 -0.11 8.64
N SER A 194 22.07 -1.26 8.06
CA SER A 194 21.30 -2.51 8.24
C SER A 194 21.22 -2.95 9.69
N GLN A 195 22.30 -2.80 10.46
CA GLN A 195 22.33 -3.19 11.87
C GLN A 195 21.44 -2.27 12.70
N GLY A 196 21.56 -0.96 12.54
CA GLY A 196 20.72 0.00 13.26
C GLY A 196 19.24 -0.17 12.96
N VAL A 197 18.87 -0.45 11.71
CA VAL A 197 17.46 -0.72 11.35
C VAL A 197 16.95 -2.00 12.00
N LEU A 198 17.72 -3.08 12.05
CA LEU A 198 17.32 -4.33 12.72
C LEU A 198 17.18 -4.15 14.22
N GLU A 199 18.07 -3.40 14.88
CA GLU A 199 17.97 -3.05 16.29
C GLU A 199 16.70 -2.25 16.59
N VAL A 200 16.37 -1.25 15.78
CA VAL A 200 15.12 -0.50 15.93
C VAL A 200 13.92 -1.40 15.68
N THR A 201 13.98 -2.29 14.69
CA THR A 201 12.91 -3.25 14.40
C THR A 201 12.61 -4.14 15.61
N SER A 202 13.63 -4.64 16.29
CA SER A 202 13.43 -5.49 17.47
C SER A 202 12.71 -4.78 18.62
N ARG A 203 12.82 -3.46 18.72
CA ARG A 203 12.16 -2.64 19.75
C ARG A 203 10.76 -2.18 19.36
N GLU A 204 10.59 -1.79 18.10
CA GLU A 204 9.42 -1.02 17.65
C GLU A 204 8.38 -1.90 16.94
N TYR A 205 8.75 -3.08 16.47
CA TYR A 205 7.87 -3.91 15.62
C TYR A 205 6.55 -4.26 16.31
N ALA A 206 6.58 -4.61 17.60
CA ALA A 206 5.35 -4.98 18.31
C ALA A 206 4.33 -3.83 18.37
N ALA A 207 4.79 -2.60 18.57
CA ALA A 207 3.92 -1.42 18.56
C ALA A 207 3.46 -1.08 17.12
N ALA A 208 4.36 -1.23 16.15
CA ALA A 208 4.06 -0.98 14.74
C ALA A 208 3.04 -1.97 14.18
N SER A 209 3.13 -3.27 14.52
CA SER A 209 2.17 -4.28 14.06
C SER A 209 0.76 -4.02 14.60
N VAL A 210 0.62 -3.68 15.88
CA VAL A 210 -0.68 -3.29 16.46
C VAL A 210 -1.26 -2.05 15.78
N ALA A 211 -0.41 -1.05 15.48
CA ALA A 211 -0.83 0.15 14.76
C ALA A 211 -1.25 -0.17 13.31
N ALA A 212 -0.55 -1.10 12.64
CA ALA A 212 -0.87 -1.57 11.29
C ALA A 212 -2.20 -2.32 11.25
N GLU A 213 -2.42 -3.26 12.16
CA GLU A 213 -3.68 -3.99 12.28
C GLU A 213 -4.85 -3.02 12.49
N ARG A 214 -4.72 -2.05 13.41
CA ARG A 214 -5.75 -1.04 13.64
C ARG A 214 -6.02 -0.20 12.40
N LEU A 215 -4.97 0.23 11.69
CA LEU A 215 -5.10 1.01 10.46
C LEU A 215 -5.90 0.25 9.41
N LEU A 216 -5.49 -0.99 9.14
CA LEU A 216 -6.08 -1.83 8.11
C LEU A 216 -7.53 -2.22 8.45
N THR A 217 -7.82 -2.60 9.69
CA THR A 217 -9.18 -2.90 10.17
C THR A 217 -10.09 -1.68 10.11
N THR A 218 -9.57 -0.49 10.46
CA THR A 218 -10.35 0.76 10.35
C THR A 218 -10.67 1.10 8.91
N TYR A 219 -9.74 0.85 7.98
CA TYR A 219 -9.97 1.03 6.56
C TYR A 219 -11.06 0.10 6.06
N ASP A 220 -10.99 -1.19 6.38
CA ASP A 220 -12.01 -2.19 6.03
C ASP A 220 -13.40 -1.77 6.53
N HIS A 221 -13.54 -1.43 7.80
CA HIS A 221 -14.82 -0.94 8.34
C HIS A 221 -15.34 0.32 7.60
N SER A 222 -14.46 1.17 7.09
CA SER A 222 -14.84 2.34 6.30
C SER A 222 -15.44 1.96 4.94
N LEU A 223 -14.96 0.85 4.34
CA LEU A 223 -15.48 0.33 3.08
C LEU A 223 -16.88 -0.26 3.26
N THR A 224 -17.08 -1.04 4.30
CA THR A 224 -18.38 -1.66 4.62
C THR A 224 -19.49 -0.61 4.84
N LYS A 225 -19.16 0.53 5.48
CA LYS A 225 -20.11 1.64 5.67
C LYS A 225 -20.48 2.37 4.37
N ARG A 226 -19.63 2.33 3.34
CA ARG A 226 -19.91 2.98 2.05
C ARG A 226 -20.75 2.14 1.10
N GLN A 227 -20.85 0.84 1.37
CA GLN A 227 -21.64 -0.10 0.57
C GLN A 227 -23.11 -0.20 1.02
N ARG A 228 -23.45 0.37 2.19
CA ARG A 228 -24.80 0.51 2.74
C ARG A 228 -25.38 1.88 2.44
#